data_f5315232cdf5322d8c55510852585ecb
#
_entry.id   f5315232cdf5322d8c55510852585ecb
#
_cell.length_a   1.000
_cell.length_b   1.000
_cell.length_c   1.000
_cell.angle_alpha   90.00
_cell.angle_beta   90.00
_cell.angle_gamma   90.00
#
_symmetry.space_group_name_H-M   'P 1'
#
loop_
_entity.id
_entity.type
_entity.pdbx_description
1 polymer ?
#
loop_
_entity_poly.entity_id
_entity_poly.type
_entity_poly.pdbx_seq_one_letter_code
_entity_poly.pdbx_strand_id
1 'polypeptide(L)'
;MRHGSLPGVHGRVRPLTLLGDPVLHTPCGEVTDFGPELADLVEDLFATMYAAEGVGLAANQIGVPLRVFVFDCPDDEDVRHLGHVVNPRPVVTDGVVVRGPEGCLSLPGLEAGTERYDHAVVEGFTVTGEPVTVHGTGFFARCLQHESDHLDGTVYADRLDGRRHRKLTRQVARASWHRPA
;
A
#
# COMPACT_ATOMS: atom_id res chain seq x y z
N MET A 1 -21.37 -20.64 -10.85
CA MET A 1 -20.29 -19.94 -10.12
C MET A 1 -19.10 -19.87 -11.07
N ARG A 2 -18.76 -18.68 -11.57
CA ARG A 2 -17.52 -18.50 -12.35
C ARG A 2 -16.39 -18.46 -11.35
N HIS A 3 -15.49 -19.44 -11.37
CA HIS A 3 -14.23 -19.36 -10.67
C HIS A 3 -13.43 -18.23 -11.32
N GLY A 4 -13.49 -17.03 -10.73
CA GLY A 4 -12.61 -15.94 -11.12
C GLY A 4 -11.17 -16.38 -10.85
N SER A 5 -10.31 -16.28 -11.85
CA SER A 5 -8.86 -16.41 -11.62
C SER A 5 -8.44 -15.39 -10.56
N LEU A 6 -7.51 -15.76 -9.70
CA LEU A 6 -6.89 -14.79 -8.78
C LEU A 6 -6.32 -13.62 -9.60
N PRO A 7 -6.46 -12.38 -9.15
CA PRO A 7 -5.83 -11.25 -9.83
C PRO A 7 -4.30 -11.41 -9.84
N GLY A 8 -3.63 -10.79 -10.81
CA GLY A 8 -2.17 -10.88 -10.97
C GLY A 8 -1.68 -12.08 -11.79
N VAL A 9 -2.57 -12.99 -12.20
CA VAL A 9 -2.20 -14.16 -13.03
C VAL A 9 -1.63 -13.73 -14.40
N HIS A 10 -2.10 -12.61 -14.92
CA HIS A 10 -1.63 -12.05 -16.21
C HIS A 10 -0.65 -10.88 -16.03
N GLY A 11 -0.43 -10.45 -14.79
CA GLY A 11 0.49 -9.36 -14.46
C GLY A 11 1.94 -9.75 -14.54
N ARG A 12 2.80 -8.75 -14.67
CA ARG A 12 4.25 -8.87 -14.63
C ARG A 12 4.78 -8.44 -13.28
N VAL A 13 5.66 -9.23 -12.70
CA VAL A 13 6.38 -8.83 -11.48
C VAL A 13 7.31 -7.67 -11.84
N ARG A 14 7.12 -6.53 -11.18
CA ARG A 14 7.90 -5.31 -11.36
C ARG A 14 8.95 -5.16 -10.26
N PRO A 15 10.09 -4.51 -10.53
CA PRO A 15 11.03 -4.14 -9.47
C PRO A 15 10.36 -3.23 -8.45
N LEU A 16 10.60 -3.50 -7.16
CA LEU A 16 10.15 -2.63 -6.08
C LEU A 16 11.03 -1.38 -5.99
N THR A 17 10.40 -0.24 -5.83
CA THR A 17 11.05 1.03 -5.49
C THR A 17 11.35 1.04 -3.99
N LEU A 18 12.58 1.35 -3.63
CA LEU A 18 13.05 1.33 -2.25
C LEU A 18 13.14 2.73 -1.64
N LEU A 19 13.10 2.80 -0.32
CA LEU A 19 13.21 4.04 0.45
C LEU A 19 14.43 4.85 -0.01
N GLY A 20 14.22 6.14 -0.25
CA GLY A 20 15.19 7.08 -0.79
C GLY A 20 14.92 7.46 -2.25
N ASP A 21 14.05 6.72 -2.95
CA ASP A 21 13.59 7.14 -4.27
C ASP A 21 12.55 8.27 -4.13
N PRO A 22 12.71 9.38 -4.87
CA PRO A 22 11.79 10.52 -4.80
C PRO A 22 10.32 10.18 -5.06
N VAL A 23 10.01 9.14 -5.85
CA VAL A 23 8.64 8.75 -6.17
C VAL A 23 7.86 8.32 -4.92
N LEU A 24 8.52 7.80 -3.89
CA LEU A 24 7.88 7.41 -2.62
C LEU A 24 7.57 8.61 -1.70
N HIS A 25 8.15 9.77 -2.00
CA HIS A 25 8.02 11.00 -1.22
C HIS A 25 7.35 12.13 -2.00
N THR A 26 6.70 11.77 -3.12
CA THR A 26 5.95 12.71 -3.97
C THR A 26 4.50 12.26 -4.06
N PRO A 27 3.52 13.15 -3.81
CA PRO A 27 2.11 12.82 -4.01
C PRO A 27 1.84 12.31 -5.43
N CYS A 28 1.11 11.22 -5.53
CA CYS A 28 0.74 10.60 -6.80
C CYS A 28 -0.35 11.39 -7.54
N GLY A 29 -0.28 11.39 -8.86
CA GLY A 29 -1.29 11.97 -9.73
C GLY A 29 -2.54 11.11 -9.85
N GLU A 30 -3.67 11.74 -10.17
CA GLU A 30 -4.91 11.03 -10.43
C GLU A 30 -4.86 10.26 -11.76
N VAL A 31 -5.51 9.11 -11.79
CA VAL A 31 -5.82 8.36 -13.01
C VAL A 31 -6.93 9.09 -13.76
N THR A 32 -6.70 9.42 -15.00
CA THR A 32 -7.68 10.09 -15.88
C THR A 32 -8.23 9.16 -16.96
N ASP A 33 -7.52 8.07 -17.26
CA ASP A 33 -7.92 7.07 -18.26
C ASP A 33 -8.14 5.72 -17.60
N PHE A 34 -9.37 5.22 -17.65
CA PHE A 34 -9.81 3.92 -17.12
C PHE A 34 -9.79 2.86 -18.24
N GLY A 35 -8.71 2.82 -19.00
CA GLY A 35 -8.52 1.92 -20.12
C GLY A 35 -7.73 0.64 -19.79
N PRO A 36 -7.35 -0.12 -20.83
CA PRO A 36 -6.60 -1.37 -20.68
C PRO A 36 -5.27 -1.22 -19.93
N GLU A 37 -4.58 -0.09 -20.09
CA GLU A 37 -3.30 0.19 -19.43
C GLU A 37 -3.44 0.24 -17.91
N LEU A 38 -4.57 0.77 -17.41
CA LEU A 38 -4.88 0.76 -15.99
C LEU A 38 -5.16 -0.68 -15.49
N ALA A 39 -5.86 -1.48 -16.29
CA ALA A 39 -6.12 -2.88 -15.96
C ALA A 39 -4.79 -3.68 -15.88
N ASP A 40 -3.89 -3.48 -16.83
CA ASP A 40 -2.57 -4.09 -16.84
C ASP A 40 -1.72 -3.64 -15.63
N LEU A 41 -1.81 -2.37 -15.24
CA LEU A 41 -1.14 -1.87 -14.03
C LEU A 41 -1.66 -2.56 -12.76
N VAL A 42 -2.97 -2.73 -12.62
CA VAL A 42 -3.57 -3.41 -11.46
C VAL A 42 -3.13 -4.88 -11.41
N GLU A 43 -3.07 -5.57 -12.55
CA GLU A 43 -2.54 -6.94 -12.64
C GLU A 43 -1.05 -7.00 -12.27
N ASP A 44 -0.21 -6.06 -12.75
CA ASP A 44 1.21 -5.95 -12.40
C ASP A 44 1.40 -5.71 -10.89
N LEU A 45 0.54 -4.89 -10.27
CA LEU A 45 0.56 -4.64 -8.83
C LEU A 45 0.27 -5.92 -8.04
N PHE A 46 -0.79 -6.66 -8.37
CA PHE A 46 -1.09 -7.92 -7.72
C PHE A 46 0.03 -8.95 -7.90
N ALA A 47 0.54 -9.12 -9.13
CA ALA A 47 1.65 -10.04 -9.40
C ALA A 47 2.89 -9.70 -8.57
N THR A 48 3.23 -8.41 -8.46
CA THR A 48 4.38 -7.93 -7.68
C THR A 48 4.15 -8.10 -6.19
N MET A 49 2.96 -7.75 -5.69
CA MET A 49 2.58 -7.93 -4.30
C MET A 49 2.72 -9.38 -3.83
N TYR A 50 2.17 -10.32 -4.61
CA TYR A 50 2.27 -11.74 -4.30
C TYR A 50 3.70 -12.27 -4.36
N ALA A 51 4.47 -11.87 -5.37
CA ALA A 51 5.88 -12.28 -5.49
C ALA A 51 6.75 -11.77 -4.32
N ALA A 52 6.33 -10.64 -3.72
CA ALA A 52 7.01 -10.05 -2.57
C ALA A 52 6.39 -10.46 -1.22
N GLU A 53 5.41 -11.39 -1.21
CA GLU A 53 4.69 -11.86 -0.02
C GLU A 53 4.03 -10.72 0.78
N GLY A 54 3.55 -9.67 0.07
CA GLY A 54 2.87 -8.52 0.64
C GLY A 54 1.37 -8.71 0.77
N VAL A 55 0.71 -7.85 1.55
CA VAL A 55 -0.74 -7.80 1.74
C VAL A 55 -1.38 -6.56 1.13
N GLY A 56 -0.56 -5.59 0.71
CA GLY A 56 -0.93 -4.37 0.00
C GLY A 56 0.23 -3.87 -0.85
N LEU A 57 -0.06 -3.11 -1.89
CA LEU A 57 0.93 -2.48 -2.74
C LEU A 57 0.36 -1.27 -3.48
N ALA A 58 1.00 -0.13 -3.35
CA ALA A 58 0.68 1.09 -4.07
C ALA A 58 1.51 1.24 -5.36
N ALA A 59 0.97 1.93 -6.35
CA ALA A 59 1.60 2.05 -7.67
C ALA A 59 2.98 2.73 -7.64
N ASN A 60 3.20 3.71 -6.76
CA ASN A 60 4.50 4.35 -6.61
C ASN A 60 5.59 3.41 -6.08
N GLN A 61 5.22 2.32 -5.41
CA GLN A 61 6.18 1.28 -4.97
C GLN A 61 6.70 0.42 -6.13
N ILE A 62 6.13 0.53 -7.31
CA ILE A 62 6.69 -0.02 -8.57
C ILE A 62 7.08 1.08 -9.56
N GLY A 63 7.30 2.30 -9.06
CA GLY A 63 7.77 3.43 -9.84
C GLY A 63 6.71 4.15 -10.69
N VAL A 64 5.42 3.87 -10.47
CA VAL A 64 4.31 4.49 -11.21
C VAL A 64 3.61 5.52 -10.31
N PRO A 65 3.75 6.84 -10.56
CA PRO A 65 3.22 7.89 -9.68
C PRO A 65 1.73 8.15 -9.90
N LEU A 66 0.90 7.09 -9.83
CA LEU A 66 -0.56 7.16 -9.98
C LEU A 66 -1.28 6.76 -8.70
N ARG A 67 -2.44 7.35 -8.44
CA ARG A 67 -3.28 7.03 -7.28
C ARG A 67 -4.01 5.71 -7.45
N VAL A 68 -3.28 4.61 -7.30
CA VAL A 68 -3.80 3.24 -7.37
C VAL A 68 -3.10 2.40 -6.31
N PHE A 69 -3.86 1.58 -5.58
CA PHE A 69 -3.31 0.50 -4.77
C PHE A 69 -4.15 -0.77 -4.85
N VAL A 70 -3.52 -1.89 -4.54
CA VAL A 70 -4.15 -3.22 -4.43
C VAL A 70 -3.98 -3.75 -3.02
N PHE A 71 -4.85 -4.69 -2.63
CA PHE A 71 -4.76 -5.38 -1.34
C PHE A 71 -5.29 -6.81 -1.44
N ASP A 72 -4.70 -7.69 -0.65
CA ASP A 72 -5.16 -9.03 -0.35
C ASP A 72 -4.78 -9.31 1.12
N CYS A 73 -5.64 -8.89 2.01
CA CYS A 73 -5.32 -8.69 3.42
C CYS A 73 -6.42 -9.26 4.32
N PRO A 74 -6.10 -10.04 5.36
CA PRO A 74 -7.08 -10.42 6.36
C PRO A 74 -7.38 -9.25 7.32
N ASP A 75 -8.57 -9.27 7.92
CA ASP A 75 -8.85 -8.47 9.11
C ASP A 75 -8.51 -9.26 10.41
N ASP A 76 -8.85 -8.69 11.58
CA ASP A 76 -8.58 -9.35 12.87
C ASP A 76 -9.48 -10.58 13.14
N GLU A 77 -10.49 -10.81 12.31
CA GLU A 77 -11.37 -11.99 12.35
C GLU A 77 -10.97 -13.05 11.30
N ASP A 78 -9.79 -12.89 10.67
CA ASP A 78 -9.29 -13.71 9.56
C ASP A 78 -10.18 -13.70 8.31
N VAL A 79 -11.04 -12.68 8.15
CA VAL A 79 -11.80 -12.47 6.92
C VAL A 79 -10.88 -11.84 5.87
N ARG A 80 -10.74 -12.52 4.74
CA ARG A 80 -9.91 -12.07 3.63
C ARG A 80 -10.60 -10.97 2.83
N HIS A 81 -9.94 -9.85 2.66
CA HIS A 81 -10.32 -8.74 1.81
C HIS A 81 -9.38 -8.66 0.60
N LEU A 82 -9.96 -8.74 -0.60
CA LEU A 82 -9.23 -8.73 -1.86
C LEU A 82 -9.80 -7.66 -2.78
N GLY A 83 -8.97 -6.76 -3.29
CA GLY A 83 -9.43 -5.72 -4.19
C GLY A 83 -8.38 -4.66 -4.53
N HIS A 84 -8.86 -3.62 -5.17
CA HIS A 84 -8.05 -2.46 -5.55
C HIS A 84 -8.89 -1.19 -5.42
N VAL A 85 -8.21 -0.05 -5.30
CA VAL A 85 -8.83 1.27 -5.32
C VAL A 85 -8.04 2.20 -6.24
N VAL A 86 -8.76 2.85 -7.15
CA VAL A 86 -8.25 3.88 -8.06
C VAL A 86 -8.74 5.24 -7.56
N ASN A 87 -7.86 6.24 -7.57
CA ASN A 87 -8.16 7.59 -7.10
C ASN A 87 -8.85 7.62 -5.73
N PRO A 88 -8.26 6.94 -4.71
CA PRO A 88 -8.85 6.99 -3.39
C PRO A 88 -8.92 8.43 -2.88
N ARG A 89 -10.06 8.78 -2.29
CA ARG A 89 -10.24 10.00 -1.50
C ARG A 89 -9.45 9.90 -0.19
N PRO A 90 -9.25 11.00 0.53
CA PRO A 90 -8.65 10.93 1.85
C PRO A 90 -9.36 9.90 2.73
N VAL A 91 -8.56 9.05 3.39
CA VAL A 91 -9.09 7.99 4.25
C VAL A 91 -9.85 8.61 5.42
N VAL A 92 -11.09 8.20 5.59
CA VAL A 92 -11.84 8.51 6.81
C VAL A 92 -11.46 7.47 7.86
N THR A 93 -10.94 7.93 8.98
CA THR A 93 -10.55 7.07 10.09
C THR A 93 -11.32 7.44 11.34
N ASP A 94 -11.72 6.42 12.09
CA ASP A 94 -12.35 6.57 13.39
C ASP A 94 -11.95 5.42 14.34
N GLY A 95 -12.58 5.35 15.50
CA GLY A 95 -12.32 4.33 16.49
C GLY A 95 -11.09 4.63 17.35
N VAL A 96 -10.38 3.57 17.73
CA VAL A 96 -9.26 3.63 18.66
C VAL A 96 -7.93 3.64 17.91
N VAL A 97 -6.98 4.45 18.37
CA VAL A 97 -5.61 4.40 17.87
C VAL A 97 -4.88 3.23 18.50
N VAL A 98 -4.47 2.28 17.64
CA VAL A 98 -3.76 1.06 18.05
C VAL A 98 -2.33 1.09 17.50
N ARG A 99 -1.38 0.86 18.40
CA ARG A 99 0.02 0.67 18.02
C ARG A 99 0.26 -0.80 17.70
N GLY A 100 0.76 -1.08 16.50
CA GLY A 100 1.11 -2.44 16.08
C GLY A 100 2.32 -2.45 15.15
N PRO A 101 2.92 -3.63 14.93
CA PRO A 101 4.00 -3.77 13.98
C PRO A 101 3.51 -3.40 12.57
N GLU A 102 4.34 -2.67 11.85
CA GLU A 102 4.11 -2.30 10.46
C GLU A 102 5.42 -2.38 9.70
N GLY A 103 5.42 -3.09 8.60
CA GLY A 103 6.48 -3.18 7.62
C GLY A 103 6.04 -2.61 6.28
N CYS A 104 6.96 -2.49 5.35
CA CYS A 104 6.70 -2.00 4.01
C CYS A 104 7.59 -2.70 3.00
N LEU A 105 7.07 -3.09 1.85
CA LEU A 105 7.86 -3.72 0.79
C LEU A 105 8.96 -2.80 0.25
N SER A 106 8.79 -1.48 0.39
CA SER A 106 9.81 -0.47 0.06
C SER A 106 10.89 -0.29 1.13
N LEU A 107 10.75 -0.95 2.30
CA LEU A 107 11.74 -1.02 3.38
C LEU A 107 11.97 -2.50 3.77
N PRO A 108 12.52 -3.34 2.90
CA PRO A 108 12.57 -4.79 3.10
C PRO A 108 13.21 -5.21 4.42
N GLY A 109 12.52 -6.08 5.17
CA GLY A 109 13.02 -6.66 6.42
C GLY A 109 13.02 -5.70 7.62
N LEU A 110 12.44 -4.51 7.50
CA LEU A 110 12.35 -3.52 8.57
C LEU A 110 10.90 -3.33 9.03
N GLU A 111 10.72 -3.29 10.35
CA GLU A 111 9.43 -3.07 10.99
C GLU A 111 9.55 -2.05 12.13
N ALA A 112 8.46 -1.34 12.38
CA ALA A 112 8.33 -0.49 13.55
C ALA A 112 6.90 -0.46 14.08
N GLY A 113 6.75 -0.23 15.39
CA GLY A 113 5.44 -0.02 16.00
C GLY A 113 4.86 1.32 15.57
N THR A 114 3.87 1.27 14.68
CA THR A 114 3.20 2.44 14.09
C THR A 114 1.78 2.57 14.65
N GLU A 115 1.38 3.79 14.96
CA GLU A 115 0.03 4.09 15.43
C GLU A 115 -0.92 4.26 14.24
N ARG A 116 -2.05 3.54 14.28
CA ARG A 116 -3.11 3.59 13.28
C ARG A 116 -4.47 3.53 13.96
N TYR A 117 -5.47 4.12 13.33
CA TYR A 117 -6.85 3.87 13.74
C TYR A 117 -7.25 2.43 13.42
N ASP A 118 -8.08 1.83 14.26
CA ASP A 118 -8.57 0.47 14.07
C ASP A 118 -9.76 0.38 13.09
N HIS A 119 -10.29 1.53 12.63
CA HIS A 119 -11.27 1.63 11.56
C HIS A 119 -10.81 2.58 10.47
N ALA A 120 -11.03 2.19 9.22
CA ALA A 120 -10.75 3.01 8.06
C ALA A 120 -11.78 2.79 6.95
N VAL A 121 -12.18 3.86 6.29
CA VAL A 121 -13.04 3.82 5.10
C VAL A 121 -12.34 4.53 3.97
N VAL A 122 -12.24 3.87 2.83
CA VAL A 122 -11.65 4.41 1.61
C VAL A 122 -12.70 4.41 0.50
N GLU A 123 -12.97 5.57 -0.06
CA GLU A 123 -13.81 5.73 -1.25
C GLU A 123 -12.94 5.99 -2.46
N GLY A 124 -13.30 5.43 -3.60
CA GLY A 124 -12.60 5.63 -4.86
C GLY A 124 -13.33 4.95 -6.00
N PHE A 125 -12.59 4.42 -6.95
CA PHE A 125 -13.14 3.79 -8.13
C PHE A 125 -12.50 2.42 -8.35
N THR A 126 -13.25 1.55 -9.04
CA THR A 126 -12.70 0.32 -9.60
C THR A 126 -11.86 0.63 -10.85
N VAL A 127 -11.15 -0.36 -11.37
CA VAL A 127 -10.41 -0.28 -12.64
C VAL A 127 -11.33 0.04 -13.84
N THR A 128 -12.64 -0.17 -13.72
CA THR A 128 -13.64 0.16 -14.75
C THR A 128 -14.29 1.53 -14.54
N GLY A 129 -13.87 2.28 -13.54
CA GLY A 129 -14.41 3.61 -13.23
C GLY A 129 -15.69 3.62 -12.41
N GLU A 130 -16.11 2.45 -11.89
CA GLU A 130 -17.28 2.36 -11.02
C GLU A 130 -16.92 2.77 -9.59
N PRO A 131 -17.78 3.52 -8.88
CA PRO A 131 -17.52 3.88 -7.49
C PRO A 131 -17.37 2.65 -6.60
N VAL A 132 -16.42 2.69 -5.67
CA VAL A 132 -16.22 1.66 -4.66
C VAL A 132 -15.98 2.32 -3.29
N THR A 133 -16.54 1.69 -2.25
CA THR A 133 -16.26 2.02 -0.85
C THR A 133 -15.73 0.78 -0.16
N VAL A 134 -14.57 0.89 0.47
CA VAL A 134 -13.90 -0.20 1.19
C VAL A 134 -13.88 0.15 2.67
N HIS A 135 -14.42 -0.74 3.49
CA HIS A 135 -14.42 -0.64 4.95
C HIS A 135 -13.40 -1.62 5.53
N GLY A 136 -12.49 -1.13 6.36
CA GLY A 136 -11.48 -1.94 7.02
C GLY A 136 -11.56 -1.82 8.54
N THR A 137 -11.29 -2.93 9.22
CA THR A 137 -11.12 -3.01 10.68
C THR A 137 -9.78 -3.65 11.00
N GLY A 138 -9.22 -3.35 12.17
CA GLY A 138 -8.01 -3.97 12.68
C GLY A 138 -6.82 -3.93 11.72
N PHE A 139 -6.27 -5.10 11.39
CA PHE A 139 -5.11 -5.20 10.49
C PHE A 139 -5.44 -4.72 9.07
N PHE A 140 -6.64 -4.98 8.56
CA PHE A 140 -7.04 -4.47 7.25
C PHE A 140 -7.20 -2.94 7.24
N ALA A 141 -7.72 -2.33 8.32
CA ALA A 141 -7.74 -0.87 8.44
C ALA A 141 -6.33 -0.27 8.41
N ARG A 142 -5.35 -0.94 9.03
CA ARG A 142 -3.93 -0.56 8.97
C ARG A 142 -3.40 -0.61 7.54
N CYS A 143 -3.70 -1.67 6.79
CA CYS A 143 -3.32 -1.83 5.39
C CYS A 143 -3.88 -0.67 4.55
N LEU A 144 -5.18 -0.36 4.64
CA LEU A 144 -5.80 0.72 3.89
C LEU A 144 -5.15 2.09 4.17
N GLN A 145 -4.81 2.39 5.43
CA GLN A 145 -4.10 3.61 5.80
C GLN A 145 -2.67 3.63 5.27
N HIS A 146 -1.97 2.49 5.29
CA HIS A 146 -0.61 2.35 4.79
C HIS A 146 -0.54 2.62 3.28
N GLU A 147 -1.41 1.96 2.50
CA GLU A 147 -1.43 2.12 1.04
C GLU A 147 -1.86 3.53 0.62
N SER A 148 -2.78 4.14 1.36
CA SER A 148 -3.20 5.52 1.11
C SER A 148 -2.08 6.52 1.38
N ASP A 149 -1.28 6.30 2.44
CA ASP A 149 -0.10 7.12 2.74
C ASP A 149 0.89 7.13 1.58
N HIS A 150 1.15 5.97 0.98
CA HIS A 150 2.04 5.88 -0.19
C HIS A 150 1.59 6.82 -1.32
N LEU A 151 0.29 6.92 -1.56
CA LEU A 151 -0.24 7.79 -2.62
C LEU A 151 -0.14 9.28 -2.29
N ASP A 152 0.00 9.61 -1.01
CA ASP A 152 0.25 10.98 -0.54
C ASP A 152 1.74 11.30 -0.37
N GLY A 153 2.63 10.39 -0.82
CA GLY A 153 4.08 10.54 -0.76
C GLY A 153 4.65 10.34 0.66
N THR A 154 3.96 9.54 1.49
CA THR A 154 4.34 9.28 2.88
C THR A 154 4.60 7.78 3.06
N VAL A 155 5.65 7.42 3.77
CA VAL A 155 5.90 6.03 4.21
C VAL A 155 5.69 5.90 5.71
N TYR A 156 5.50 4.67 6.23
CA TYR A 156 5.27 4.47 7.67
C TYR A 156 6.40 5.01 8.54
N ALA A 157 7.62 5.08 8.01
CA ALA A 157 8.79 5.67 8.69
C ALA A 157 8.56 7.14 9.07
N ASP A 158 7.84 7.90 8.24
CA ASP A 158 7.55 9.32 8.43
C ASP A 158 6.54 9.55 9.57
N ARG A 159 5.76 8.53 9.92
CA ARG A 159 4.81 8.56 11.04
C ARG A 159 5.43 8.26 12.40
N LEU A 160 6.68 7.83 12.40
CA LEU A 160 7.38 7.52 13.63
C LEU A 160 7.97 8.77 14.27
N ASP A 161 7.98 8.79 15.58
CA ASP A 161 8.56 9.86 16.38
C ASP A 161 9.79 9.44 17.18
N GLY A 162 10.53 10.42 17.63
CA GLY A 162 11.53 10.31 18.68
C GLY A 162 12.43 9.07 18.59
N ARG A 163 12.31 8.14 19.53
CA ARG A 163 13.18 6.97 19.65
C ARG A 163 12.95 5.94 18.54
N ARG A 164 11.70 5.75 18.12
CA ARG A 164 11.31 4.79 17.08
C ARG A 164 11.89 5.21 15.73
N HIS A 165 11.71 6.46 15.36
CA HIS A 165 12.31 7.03 14.15
C HIS A 165 13.82 6.87 14.12
N ARG A 166 14.53 7.27 15.20
CA ARG A 166 15.98 7.10 15.27
C ARG A 166 16.44 5.65 15.18
N LYS A 167 15.68 4.71 15.77
CA LYS A 167 15.99 3.28 15.66
C LYS A 167 15.88 2.82 14.22
N LEU A 168 14.76 3.11 13.55
CA LEU A 168 14.53 2.72 12.16
C LEU A 168 15.58 3.35 11.22
N THR A 169 15.88 4.63 11.36
CA THR A 169 16.92 5.31 10.56
C THR A 169 18.28 4.61 10.65
N ARG A 170 18.66 4.15 11.84
CA ARG A 170 19.92 3.38 12.01
C ARG A 170 19.86 2.01 11.36
N GLN A 171 18.70 1.36 11.33
CA GLN A 171 18.50 0.08 10.65
C GLN A 171 18.56 0.27 9.14
N VAL A 172 17.90 1.29 8.60
CA VAL A 172 17.96 1.67 7.18
C VAL A 172 19.41 1.89 6.75
N ALA A 173 20.18 2.69 7.51
CA ALA A 173 21.58 2.96 7.17
C ALA A 173 22.49 1.72 7.14
N ARG A 174 22.05 0.59 7.73
CA ARG A 174 22.78 -0.68 7.74
C ARG A 174 22.20 -1.72 6.79
N ALA A 175 21.08 -1.43 6.16
CA ALA A 175 20.43 -2.35 5.26
C ALA A 175 21.22 -2.50 3.97
N SER A 176 21.37 -3.73 3.48
CA SER A 176 22.14 -4.04 2.27
C SER A 176 21.55 -3.44 0.98
N TRP A 177 20.26 -3.14 1.00
CA TRP A 177 19.56 -2.51 -0.11
C TRP A 177 19.65 -0.97 -0.09
N HIS A 178 20.02 -0.36 1.04
CA HIS A 178 20.10 1.09 1.16
C HIS A 178 21.35 1.60 0.43
N ARG A 179 21.15 2.49 -0.52
CA ARG A 179 22.22 3.23 -1.20
C ARG A 179 22.18 4.67 -0.70
N PRO A 180 23.18 5.13 0.04
CA PRO A 180 23.27 6.56 0.37
C PRO A 180 23.39 7.37 -0.92
N ALA A 181 22.66 8.49 -0.97
CA ALA A 181 22.69 9.44 -2.09
C ALA A 181 24.07 10.07 -2.25
#